data_15fbe135c6e0996265e8060be1a9f9a6
#
_entry.id   15fbe135c6e0996265e8060be1a9f9a6
#
_cell.length_a   1.000
_cell.length_b   1.000
_cell.length_c   1.000
_cell.angle_alpha   90.00
_cell.angle_beta   90.00
_cell.angle_gamma   90.00
#
_symmetry.space_group_name_H-M   'P 1'
#
loop_
_entity.id
_entity.type
_entity.pdbx_description
1 polymer ?
#
loop_
_entity_poly.entity_id
_entity_poly.type
_entity_poly.pdbx_seq_one_letter_code
_entity_poly.pdbx_strand_id
1 'polypeptide(L)'
;MPTISHFSRRATLILMTLILLGSAFLRFYGLGAMAELLHGDEAYYGLDALSLVENPRLQVYFPANTGREGLWMWLLAPMVAGLGATPFALRVTSALVGILTIAACYRLGRESLGQQAGIWTACAMAVLYWHVQLSHIGLRVITLPLMGALAFAVLFRAHRLGRGWWLAGALVGITFYTYTASIMYVGYAGLWMLWWAWHNPKQRRGIASALLMIGVVVAPLLVSRLLLTDATPSVLRAAASDAQAIGQNLVNWAWAWTGRGDVSSTHNLPNRPVLDIPLVVLAIAGFVGAWQLIKQKWMLIWWAGLVAVALVPTVLSVETPHFLRGAGLLLPCVMLLGVGATWLTHWRYGRWLVVSLLVIAGTHTLIDFDTWLNTESDDFGITYDYRVNEGLYLLDTLVDSDLQIMMPGVVFHPTAAFISAGLNRDIIFYDWLSDEDCYLSPITEYAVLDLPIELNNFPNRVPPFVETLNTLVEDPELDYRIHTITPPQAITSGWESAPTFGEAISVQLIPPERATFASGEPIAFQLAMQINTALPRDDYRVLVHLQSDPTPYEGGTLYATGDTALCSLAYQASARDSDLVALQPLSLTLPDDLPAGEYHVAIGFYTPDTFERLPLMPTENAHDYHRAWEFSVSE
;
A
#
# COMPACT_ATOMS: atom_id res chain seq x y z
N MET A 1 -29.78 6.79 46.66
CA MET A 1 -29.29 6.47 45.35
C MET A 1 -29.87 5.12 44.95
N PRO A 2 -30.61 4.96 43.88
CA PRO A 2 -31.03 3.63 43.44
C PRO A 2 -29.81 2.78 43.20
N THR A 3 -29.84 1.56 43.70
CA THR A 3 -28.79 0.56 43.57
C THR A 3 -28.51 0.35 42.07
N ILE A 4 -27.28 0.64 41.64
CA ILE A 4 -26.81 0.32 40.28
C ILE A 4 -27.05 -1.18 40.11
N SER A 5 -28.03 -1.56 39.27
CA SER A 5 -28.37 -2.97 39.03
C SER A 5 -27.17 -3.65 38.37
N HIS A 6 -26.44 -4.44 39.13
CA HIS A 6 -25.39 -5.28 38.60
C HIS A 6 -26.05 -6.40 37.79
N PHE A 7 -25.78 -6.43 36.48
CA PHE A 7 -26.13 -7.61 35.69
C PHE A 7 -25.42 -8.83 36.28
N SER A 8 -26.14 -9.94 36.40
CA SER A 8 -25.50 -11.22 36.75
C SER A 8 -24.44 -11.59 35.71
N ARG A 9 -23.46 -12.40 36.08
CA ARG A 9 -22.42 -12.86 35.15
C ARG A 9 -23.01 -13.51 33.90
N ARG A 10 -24.09 -14.33 34.07
CA ARG A 10 -24.80 -14.98 32.96
C ARG A 10 -25.46 -13.97 32.04
N ALA A 11 -26.20 -13.00 32.61
CA ALA A 11 -26.84 -11.94 31.83
C ALA A 11 -25.83 -11.09 31.05
N THR A 12 -24.68 -10.78 31.66
CA THR A 12 -23.60 -10.05 30.98
C THR A 12 -23.01 -10.87 29.81
N LEU A 13 -22.78 -12.16 30.00
CA LEU A 13 -22.28 -13.01 28.93
C LEU A 13 -23.25 -13.09 27.76
N ILE A 14 -24.54 -13.36 28.05
CA ILE A 14 -25.58 -13.41 27.00
C ILE A 14 -25.66 -12.08 26.23
N LEU A 15 -25.68 -10.95 26.96
CA LEU A 15 -25.76 -9.63 26.34
C LEU A 15 -24.53 -9.33 25.48
N MET A 16 -23.32 -9.61 25.99
CA MET A 16 -22.09 -9.43 25.21
C MET A 16 -22.06 -10.34 23.97
N THR A 17 -22.55 -11.58 24.07
CA THR A 17 -22.66 -12.46 22.89
C THR A 17 -23.60 -11.86 21.85
N LEU A 18 -24.77 -11.35 22.25
CA LEU A 18 -25.72 -10.70 21.32
C LEU A 18 -25.11 -9.45 20.70
N ILE A 19 -24.40 -8.62 21.44
CA ILE A 19 -23.69 -7.44 20.94
C ILE A 19 -22.63 -7.85 19.92
N LEU A 20 -21.84 -8.87 20.21
CA LEU A 20 -20.78 -9.35 19.31
C LEU A 20 -21.37 -9.97 18.03
N LEU A 21 -22.49 -10.71 18.11
CA LEU A 21 -23.18 -11.28 16.94
C LEU A 21 -23.78 -10.17 16.06
N GLY A 22 -24.46 -9.19 16.65
CA GLY A 22 -24.97 -8.03 15.90
C GLY A 22 -23.85 -7.20 15.28
N SER A 23 -22.76 -7.06 16.00
CA SER A 23 -21.55 -6.41 15.49
C SER A 23 -20.89 -7.21 14.35
N ALA A 24 -20.82 -8.52 14.46
CA ALA A 24 -20.31 -9.38 13.39
C ALA A 24 -21.17 -9.23 12.11
N PHE A 25 -22.50 -9.22 12.26
CA PHE A 25 -23.39 -8.96 11.13
C PHE A 25 -23.03 -7.65 10.41
N LEU A 26 -22.89 -6.53 11.14
CA LEU A 26 -22.54 -5.24 10.54
C LEU A 26 -21.17 -5.23 9.86
N ARG A 27 -20.21 -6.07 10.30
CA ARG A 27 -18.83 -6.09 9.79
C ARG A 27 -18.57 -7.12 8.70
N PHE A 28 -19.47 -8.07 8.56
CA PHE A 28 -19.44 -9.05 7.47
C PHE A 28 -20.43 -8.73 6.35
N TYR A 29 -21.40 -7.83 6.62
CA TYR A 29 -22.34 -7.38 5.60
C TYR A 29 -21.60 -6.68 4.45
N GLY A 30 -21.82 -7.13 3.23
CA GLY A 30 -21.20 -6.56 2.03
C GLY A 30 -19.69 -6.80 1.88
N LEU A 31 -19.04 -7.54 2.79
CA LEU A 31 -17.60 -7.77 2.72
C LEU A 31 -17.16 -8.48 1.43
N GLY A 32 -18.00 -9.38 0.90
CA GLY A 32 -17.76 -10.07 -0.37
C GLY A 32 -18.05 -9.20 -1.60
N ALA A 33 -18.93 -8.20 -1.49
CA ALA A 33 -19.25 -7.30 -2.61
C ALA A 33 -18.06 -6.40 -3.02
N MET A 34 -17.10 -6.24 -2.14
CA MET A 34 -15.86 -5.48 -2.40
C MET A 34 -14.69 -6.38 -2.82
N ALA A 35 -14.94 -7.65 -3.16
CA ALA A 35 -13.89 -8.65 -3.36
C ALA A 35 -12.91 -8.27 -4.49
N GLU A 36 -13.38 -7.53 -5.48
CA GLU A 36 -12.61 -7.13 -6.67
C GLU A 36 -11.95 -5.74 -6.52
N LEU A 37 -12.26 -5.00 -5.46
CA LEU A 37 -11.71 -3.67 -5.24
C LEU A 37 -10.59 -3.74 -4.20
N LEU A 38 -9.43 -3.18 -4.48
CA LEU A 38 -8.30 -3.17 -3.56
C LEU A 38 -7.66 -1.78 -3.53
N HIS A 39 -7.52 -1.23 -2.34
CA HIS A 39 -6.79 0.03 -2.15
C HIS A 39 -5.28 -0.23 -2.13
N GLY A 40 -4.47 0.65 -2.71
CA GLY A 40 -3.02 0.49 -2.80
C GLY A 40 -2.31 0.21 -1.46
N ASP A 41 -2.74 0.86 -0.37
CA ASP A 41 -2.19 0.57 0.97
C ASP A 41 -2.54 -0.85 1.45
N GLU A 42 -3.76 -1.36 1.17
CA GLU A 42 -4.13 -2.75 1.47
C GLU A 42 -3.23 -3.73 0.71
N ALA A 43 -2.96 -3.44 -0.56
CA ALA A 43 -2.08 -4.24 -1.41
C ALA A 43 -0.66 -4.31 -0.85
N TYR A 44 -0.08 -3.18 -0.44
CA TYR A 44 1.23 -3.18 0.21
C TYR A 44 1.25 -4.02 1.50
N TYR A 45 0.20 -3.97 2.32
CA TYR A 45 0.13 -4.80 3.53
C TYR A 45 -0.02 -6.28 3.19
N GLY A 46 -0.77 -6.58 2.14
CA GLY A 46 -0.92 -7.93 1.61
C GLY A 46 0.39 -8.52 1.12
N LEU A 47 1.17 -7.78 0.34
CA LEU A 47 2.50 -8.18 -0.14
C LEU A 47 3.49 -8.40 1.01
N ASP A 48 3.50 -7.50 2.00
CA ASP A 48 4.33 -7.67 3.19
C ASP A 48 3.93 -8.94 3.98
N ALA A 49 2.62 -9.18 4.12
CA ALA A 49 2.11 -10.39 4.78
C ALA A 49 2.48 -11.67 3.99
N LEU A 50 2.36 -11.65 2.66
CA LEU A 50 2.77 -12.74 1.78
C LEU A 50 4.26 -13.04 1.94
N SER A 51 5.11 -12.01 1.98
CA SER A 51 6.55 -12.16 2.21
C SER A 51 6.89 -12.82 3.55
N LEU A 52 6.03 -12.67 4.57
CA LEU A 52 6.16 -13.36 5.86
C LEU A 52 5.69 -14.82 5.80
N VAL A 53 4.74 -15.14 4.91
CA VAL A 53 4.29 -16.52 4.67
C VAL A 53 5.36 -17.31 3.92
N GLU A 54 5.92 -16.72 2.86
CA GLU A 54 6.96 -17.34 2.03
C GLU A 54 8.29 -17.47 2.75
N ASN A 55 8.66 -16.46 3.52
CA ASN A 55 9.92 -16.43 4.27
C ASN A 55 9.67 -15.97 5.72
N PRO A 56 9.27 -16.91 6.63
CA PRO A 56 8.95 -16.59 8.00
C PRO A 56 10.14 -15.99 8.76
N ARG A 57 10.02 -14.73 9.16
CA ARG A 57 11.03 -13.99 9.92
C ARG A 57 10.40 -12.98 10.87
N LEU A 58 11.05 -12.72 12.00
CA LEU A 58 10.58 -11.69 12.93
C LEU A 58 10.93 -10.31 12.37
N GLN A 59 10.01 -9.72 11.63
CA GLN A 59 10.12 -8.38 11.07
C GLN A 59 9.16 -7.43 11.77
N VAL A 60 9.69 -6.42 12.43
CA VAL A 60 8.93 -5.45 13.24
C VAL A 60 8.64 -4.15 12.51
N TYR A 61 9.38 -3.90 11.42
CA TYR A 61 9.26 -2.69 10.59
C TYR A 61 9.43 -3.03 9.11
N PHE A 62 8.55 -2.47 8.27
CA PHE A 62 8.55 -2.62 6.82
C PHE A 62 8.84 -1.25 6.19
N PRO A 63 9.98 -1.06 5.50
CA PRO A 63 10.41 0.26 5.04
C PRO A 63 9.64 0.79 3.83
N ALA A 64 9.10 -0.08 2.97
CA ALA A 64 8.34 0.31 1.79
C ALA A 64 7.15 1.23 2.14
N ASN A 65 6.63 1.99 1.15
CA ASN A 65 5.49 2.90 1.30
C ASN A 65 5.58 3.79 2.58
N THR A 66 6.64 4.56 2.70
CA THR A 66 6.92 5.50 3.82
C THR A 66 7.15 4.87 5.20
N GLY A 67 7.25 3.56 5.29
CA GLY A 67 7.54 2.82 6.52
C GLY A 67 6.32 2.46 7.36
N ARG A 68 6.25 1.21 7.80
CA ARG A 68 5.07 0.64 8.47
C ARG A 68 5.46 -0.23 9.66
N GLU A 69 4.66 -0.13 10.72
CA GLU A 69 4.77 -0.96 11.92
C GLU A 69 4.23 -2.37 11.65
N GLY A 70 4.93 -3.42 12.14
CA GLY A 70 4.74 -4.80 11.72
C GLY A 70 3.54 -5.56 12.30
N LEU A 71 2.84 -5.05 13.33
CA LEU A 71 1.77 -5.82 13.99
C LEU A 71 0.66 -6.25 13.02
N TRP A 72 0.28 -5.37 12.11
CA TRP A 72 -0.79 -5.64 11.15
C TRP A 72 -0.42 -6.78 10.19
N MET A 73 0.79 -6.78 9.64
CA MET A 73 1.28 -7.81 8.73
C MET A 73 1.34 -9.19 9.40
N TRP A 74 1.70 -9.23 10.68
CA TRP A 74 1.66 -10.46 11.47
C TRP A 74 0.24 -11.00 11.71
N LEU A 75 -0.77 -10.12 11.76
CA LEU A 75 -2.18 -10.53 11.84
C LEU A 75 -2.73 -10.96 10.47
N LEU A 76 -2.25 -10.35 9.38
CA LEU A 76 -2.64 -10.71 8.02
C LEU A 76 -2.02 -12.03 7.55
N ALA A 77 -0.76 -12.30 7.87
CA ALA A 77 -0.02 -13.45 7.36
C ALA A 77 -0.76 -14.81 7.51
N PRO A 78 -1.33 -15.19 8.67
CA PRO A 78 -2.08 -16.44 8.79
C PRO A 78 -3.38 -16.45 7.96
N MET A 79 -3.98 -15.29 7.70
CA MET A 79 -5.20 -15.21 6.89
C MET A 79 -4.86 -15.30 5.40
N VAL A 80 -3.78 -14.66 4.96
CA VAL A 80 -3.24 -14.81 3.59
C VAL A 80 -2.78 -16.24 3.35
N ALA A 81 -2.11 -16.88 4.30
CA ALA A 81 -1.74 -18.30 4.20
C ALA A 81 -2.93 -19.25 4.08
N GLY A 82 -4.05 -18.94 4.77
CA GLY A 82 -5.23 -19.82 4.81
C GLY A 82 -6.29 -19.53 3.73
N LEU A 83 -6.41 -18.29 3.28
CA LEU A 83 -7.45 -17.84 2.34
C LEU A 83 -6.88 -17.37 0.99
N GLY A 84 -5.54 -17.45 0.81
CA GLY A 84 -4.84 -16.93 -0.36
C GLY A 84 -4.58 -15.42 -0.30
N ALA A 85 -3.76 -14.92 -1.24
CA ALA A 85 -3.47 -13.51 -1.40
C ALA A 85 -4.67 -12.82 -2.09
N THR A 86 -5.71 -12.55 -1.33
CA THR A 86 -6.97 -11.97 -1.83
C THR A 86 -7.38 -10.75 -1.01
N PRO A 87 -8.10 -9.76 -1.59
CA PRO A 87 -8.66 -8.64 -0.84
C PRO A 87 -9.56 -9.10 0.31
N PHE A 88 -10.28 -10.21 0.13
CA PHE A 88 -11.12 -10.82 1.15
C PHE A 88 -10.32 -11.26 2.39
N ALA A 89 -9.13 -11.86 2.22
CA ALA A 89 -8.26 -12.27 3.33
C ALA A 89 -7.83 -11.07 4.20
N LEU A 90 -7.54 -9.93 3.57
CA LEU A 90 -7.15 -8.71 4.27
C LEU A 90 -8.33 -8.14 5.07
N ARG A 91 -9.50 -8.07 4.48
CA ARG A 91 -10.72 -7.44 5.06
C ARG A 91 -11.38 -8.30 6.12
N VAL A 92 -11.39 -9.62 5.96
CA VAL A 92 -11.88 -10.51 7.03
C VAL A 92 -11.03 -10.36 8.30
N THR A 93 -9.72 -10.13 8.15
CA THR A 93 -8.83 -9.82 9.28
C THR A 93 -9.26 -8.53 9.97
N SER A 94 -9.55 -7.48 9.19
CA SER A 94 -10.03 -6.20 9.71
C SER A 94 -11.37 -6.34 10.44
N ALA A 95 -12.32 -7.09 9.88
CA ALA A 95 -13.61 -7.38 10.51
C ALA A 95 -13.45 -8.09 11.86
N LEU A 96 -12.57 -9.10 11.93
CA LEU A 96 -12.29 -9.84 13.18
C LEU A 96 -11.63 -8.94 14.23
N VAL A 97 -10.65 -8.11 13.86
CA VAL A 97 -10.04 -7.11 14.75
C VAL A 97 -11.09 -6.12 15.23
N GLY A 98 -11.99 -5.67 14.34
CA GLY A 98 -13.11 -4.81 14.68
C GLY A 98 -14.05 -5.42 15.72
N ILE A 99 -14.40 -6.70 15.61
CA ILE A 99 -15.22 -7.42 16.59
C ILE A 99 -14.48 -7.53 17.94
N LEU A 100 -13.19 -7.85 17.93
CA LEU A 100 -12.37 -7.90 19.14
C LEU A 100 -12.30 -6.54 19.84
N THR A 101 -12.28 -5.44 19.08
CA THR A 101 -12.29 -4.08 19.60
C THR A 101 -13.52 -3.81 20.49
N ILE A 102 -14.68 -4.35 20.14
CA ILE A 102 -15.91 -4.19 20.93
C ILE A 102 -15.78 -4.87 22.29
N ALA A 103 -15.22 -6.08 22.33
CA ALA A 103 -14.94 -6.77 23.59
C ALA A 103 -13.89 -6.01 24.43
N ALA A 104 -12.88 -5.43 23.79
CA ALA A 104 -11.89 -4.58 24.45
C ALA A 104 -12.51 -3.28 25.01
N CYS A 105 -13.42 -2.66 24.27
CA CYS A 105 -14.18 -1.47 24.71
C CYS A 105 -15.10 -1.78 25.91
N TYR A 106 -15.78 -2.95 25.91
CA TYR A 106 -16.47 -3.42 27.11
C TYR A 106 -15.52 -3.47 28.30
N ARG A 107 -14.32 -4.02 28.11
CA ARG A 107 -13.33 -4.15 29.17
C ARG A 107 -12.84 -2.82 29.66
N LEU A 108 -12.53 -1.90 28.74
CA LEU A 108 -12.12 -0.53 29.08
C LEU A 108 -13.20 0.21 29.88
N GLY A 109 -14.42 0.25 29.38
CA GLY A 109 -15.54 0.91 30.07
C GLY A 109 -15.81 0.30 31.46
N ARG A 110 -15.73 -1.03 31.57
CA ARG A 110 -15.90 -1.73 32.86
C ARG A 110 -14.82 -1.39 33.88
N GLU A 111 -13.56 -1.34 33.49
CA GLU A 111 -12.44 -1.10 34.43
C GLU A 111 -12.35 0.38 34.83
N SER A 112 -12.77 1.30 33.95
CA SER A 112 -12.74 2.75 34.19
C SER A 112 -14.03 3.29 34.82
N LEU A 113 -15.19 2.87 34.32
CA LEU A 113 -16.49 3.52 34.62
C LEU A 113 -17.53 2.55 35.25
N GLY A 114 -17.22 1.26 35.31
CA GLY A 114 -18.08 0.22 35.85
C GLY A 114 -18.82 -0.60 34.78
N GLN A 115 -19.44 -1.71 35.22
CA GLN A 115 -20.00 -2.74 34.35
C GLN A 115 -21.04 -2.22 33.33
N GLN A 116 -21.97 -1.37 33.81
CA GLN A 116 -23.04 -0.85 32.96
C GLN A 116 -22.49 0.06 31.85
N ALA A 117 -21.58 0.97 32.21
CA ALA A 117 -20.90 1.82 31.25
C ALA A 117 -20.10 1.00 30.23
N GLY A 118 -19.44 -0.09 30.68
CA GLY A 118 -18.74 -1.02 29.78
C GLY A 118 -19.66 -1.63 28.72
N ILE A 119 -20.86 -2.10 29.10
CA ILE A 119 -21.83 -2.67 28.17
C ILE A 119 -22.24 -1.63 27.11
N TRP A 120 -22.60 -0.42 27.53
CA TRP A 120 -23.04 0.62 26.61
C TRP A 120 -21.91 1.17 25.74
N THR A 121 -20.67 1.22 26.27
CA THR A 121 -19.47 1.55 25.47
C THR A 121 -19.26 0.52 24.34
N ALA A 122 -19.45 -0.77 24.64
CA ALA A 122 -19.38 -1.83 23.64
C ALA A 122 -20.51 -1.70 22.60
N CYS A 123 -21.75 -1.44 23.03
CA CYS A 123 -22.88 -1.19 22.12
C CYS A 123 -22.61 0.00 21.19
N ALA A 124 -22.12 1.12 21.75
CA ALA A 124 -21.79 2.30 20.96
C ALA A 124 -20.72 2.01 19.89
N MET A 125 -19.63 1.30 20.27
CA MET A 125 -18.59 0.89 19.31
C MET A 125 -19.13 -0.08 18.26
N ALA A 126 -20.10 -0.93 18.61
CA ALA A 126 -20.70 -1.89 17.68
C ALA A 126 -21.42 -1.20 16.52
N VAL A 127 -22.10 -0.07 16.79
CA VAL A 127 -22.94 0.63 15.82
C VAL A 127 -22.35 1.92 15.26
N LEU A 128 -21.19 2.37 15.74
CA LEU A 128 -20.55 3.59 15.26
C LEU A 128 -20.02 3.38 13.83
N TYR A 129 -20.59 4.09 12.87
CA TYR A 129 -20.25 3.96 11.43
C TYR A 129 -18.77 4.05 11.16
N TRP A 130 -18.07 5.05 11.68
CA TRP A 130 -16.64 5.23 11.50
C TRP A 130 -15.84 3.95 11.80
N HIS A 131 -16.15 3.26 12.90
CA HIS A 131 -15.47 2.01 13.25
C HIS A 131 -15.96 0.81 12.41
N VAL A 132 -17.22 0.81 11.98
CA VAL A 132 -17.75 -0.21 11.06
C VAL A 132 -17.03 -0.08 9.73
N GLN A 133 -16.93 1.13 9.17
CA GLN A 133 -16.22 1.41 7.92
C GLN A 133 -14.75 0.95 7.99
N LEU A 134 -14.01 1.32 9.03
CA LEU A 134 -12.62 0.87 9.23
C LEU A 134 -12.50 -0.65 9.35
N SER A 135 -13.57 -1.35 9.76
CA SER A 135 -13.57 -2.81 9.87
C SER A 135 -13.79 -3.53 8.53
N HIS A 136 -14.14 -2.79 7.46
CA HIS A 136 -14.33 -3.34 6.11
C HIS A 136 -13.11 -3.13 5.21
N ILE A 137 -12.16 -2.31 5.64
CA ILE A 137 -10.96 -1.99 4.86
C ILE A 137 -9.75 -2.59 5.56
N GLY A 138 -8.86 -3.24 4.81
CA GLY A 138 -7.69 -3.94 5.32
C GLY A 138 -6.56 -3.03 5.82
N LEU A 139 -6.88 -1.92 6.49
CA LEU A 139 -5.91 -0.94 6.95
C LEU A 139 -5.43 -1.17 8.38
N ARG A 140 -4.10 -1.05 8.61
CA ARG A 140 -3.45 -1.26 9.92
C ARG A 140 -4.03 -0.41 11.05
N VAL A 141 -4.64 0.73 10.74
CA VAL A 141 -5.21 1.66 11.73
C VAL A 141 -6.30 1.02 12.59
N ILE A 142 -7.00 -0.02 12.09
CA ILE A 142 -8.03 -0.75 12.85
C ILE A 142 -7.47 -1.39 14.14
N THR A 143 -6.15 -1.66 14.19
CA THR A 143 -5.49 -2.22 15.38
C THR A 143 -5.32 -1.21 16.50
N LEU A 144 -5.32 0.11 16.20
CA LEU A 144 -5.11 1.17 17.20
C LEU A 144 -6.23 1.22 18.27
N PRO A 145 -7.54 1.25 17.93
CA PRO A 145 -8.59 1.24 18.94
C PRO A 145 -8.62 -0.08 19.73
N LEU A 146 -8.31 -1.23 19.12
CA LEU A 146 -8.20 -2.51 19.83
C LEU A 146 -7.11 -2.46 20.91
N MET A 147 -5.87 -2.19 20.48
CA MET A 147 -4.72 -2.22 21.39
C MET A 147 -4.79 -1.10 22.41
N GLY A 148 -5.26 0.09 22.03
CA GLY A 148 -5.51 1.20 22.96
C GLY A 148 -6.54 0.83 24.05
N ALA A 149 -7.67 0.22 23.68
CA ALA A 149 -8.69 -0.22 24.63
C ALA A 149 -8.15 -1.28 25.58
N LEU A 150 -7.40 -2.27 25.09
CA LEU A 150 -6.78 -3.31 25.92
C LEU A 150 -5.73 -2.72 26.86
N ALA A 151 -4.84 -1.87 26.34
CA ALA A 151 -3.78 -1.23 27.11
C ALA A 151 -4.36 -0.39 28.26
N PHE A 152 -5.29 0.51 27.97
CA PHE A 152 -5.92 1.34 29.01
C PHE A 152 -6.77 0.52 29.98
N ALA A 153 -7.49 -0.51 29.53
CA ALA A 153 -8.24 -1.40 30.43
C ALA A 153 -7.32 -2.10 31.43
N VAL A 154 -6.20 -2.65 30.97
CA VAL A 154 -5.23 -3.33 31.86
C VAL A 154 -4.49 -2.32 32.74
N LEU A 155 -4.22 -1.12 32.24
CA LEU A 155 -3.62 -0.03 33.00
C LEU A 155 -4.51 0.41 34.17
N PHE A 156 -5.82 0.64 33.93
CA PHE A 156 -6.79 0.95 35.01
C PHE A 156 -6.92 -0.19 36.01
N ARG A 157 -6.92 -1.43 35.50
CA ARG A 157 -6.96 -2.62 36.38
C ARG A 157 -5.69 -2.71 37.25
N ALA A 158 -4.50 -2.48 36.68
CA ALA A 158 -3.24 -2.50 37.41
C ALA A 158 -3.21 -1.41 38.50
N HIS A 159 -3.66 -0.19 38.15
CA HIS A 159 -3.78 0.89 39.12
C HIS A 159 -4.74 0.55 40.27
N ARG A 160 -5.92 -0.02 39.97
CA ARG A 160 -6.92 -0.40 40.97
C ARG A 160 -6.46 -1.53 41.88
N LEU A 161 -5.76 -2.56 41.32
CA LEU A 161 -5.34 -3.74 42.06
C LEU A 161 -3.92 -3.64 42.66
N GLY A 162 -3.16 -2.62 42.29
CA GLY A 162 -1.75 -2.45 42.66
C GLY A 162 -0.80 -3.51 42.10
N ARG A 163 -1.25 -4.33 41.12
CA ARG A 163 -0.50 -5.44 40.52
C ARG A 163 -0.78 -5.62 39.02
N GLY A 164 0.11 -6.33 38.31
CA GLY A 164 -0.02 -6.57 36.88
C GLY A 164 0.50 -5.41 36.02
N TRP A 165 1.32 -4.53 36.58
CA TRP A 165 1.88 -3.36 35.93
C TRP A 165 2.76 -3.72 34.72
N TRP A 166 3.56 -4.81 34.80
CA TRP A 166 4.37 -5.27 33.70
C TRP A 166 3.54 -5.59 32.46
N LEU A 167 2.36 -6.25 32.65
CA LEU A 167 1.43 -6.54 31.57
C LEU A 167 0.82 -5.27 30.97
N ALA A 168 0.50 -4.27 31.81
CA ALA A 168 0.04 -2.96 31.34
C ALA A 168 1.11 -2.29 30.48
N GLY A 169 2.37 -2.31 30.93
CA GLY A 169 3.51 -1.79 30.17
C GLY A 169 3.72 -2.52 28.85
N ALA A 170 3.64 -3.86 28.85
CA ALA A 170 3.75 -4.65 27.61
C ALA A 170 2.66 -4.27 26.59
N LEU A 171 1.39 -4.19 26.99
CA LEU A 171 0.29 -3.82 26.09
C LEU A 171 0.38 -2.37 25.61
N VAL A 172 0.79 -1.43 26.46
CA VAL A 172 1.09 -0.05 26.04
C VAL A 172 2.22 -0.04 25.00
N GLY A 173 3.30 -0.82 25.24
CA GLY A 173 4.40 -0.97 24.29
C GLY A 173 3.96 -1.57 22.95
N ILE A 174 3.14 -2.64 22.97
CA ILE A 174 2.60 -3.26 21.74
C ILE A 174 1.70 -2.29 20.98
N THR A 175 1.00 -1.36 21.66
CA THR A 175 0.20 -0.33 20.97
C THR A 175 1.05 0.50 20.01
N PHE A 176 2.35 0.66 20.27
CA PHE A 176 3.27 1.39 19.39
C PHE A 176 3.45 0.73 18.00
N TYR A 177 3.15 -0.57 17.89
CA TYR A 177 3.25 -1.33 16.64
C TYR A 177 1.98 -1.30 15.78
N THR A 178 0.98 -0.49 16.16
CA THR A 178 -0.32 -0.46 15.46
C THR A 178 -0.36 0.55 14.32
N TYR A 179 -0.07 1.79 14.62
CA TYR A 179 -0.19 2.92 13.71
C TYR A 179 0.62 4.11 14.21
N THR A 180 1.12 4.94 13.32
CA THR A 180 2.00 6.07 13.67
C THR A 180 1.42 6.99 14.74
N ALA A 181 0.09 7.23 14.74
CA ALA A 181 -0.58 8.03 15.76
C ALA A 181 -0.56 7.41 17.18
N SER A 182 -0.23 6.13 17.31
CA SER A 182 -0.17 5.41 18.59
C SER A 182 0.86 5.98 19.57
N ILE A 183 1.87 6.69 19.07
CA ILE A 183 2.86 7.39 19.89
C ILE A 183 2.18 8.31 20.91
N MET A 184 1.05 8.92 20.55
CA MET A 184 0.25 9.77 21.43
C MET A 184 -0.32 8.97 22.61
N TYR A 185 -0.81 7.75 22.36
CA TYR A 185 -1.35 6.87 23.38
C TYR A 185 -0.26 6.36 24.33
N VAL A 186 0.88 5.96 23.78
CA VAL A 186 2.02 5.45 24.56
C VAL A 186 2.59 6.56 25.45
N GLY A 187 2.84 7.75 24.89
CA GLY A 187 3.30 8.91 25.65
C GLY A 187 2.31 9.32 26.74
N TYR A 188 1.02 9.35 26.41
CA TYR A 188 -0.04 9.70 27.35
C TYR A 188 -0.16 8.69 28.50
N ALA A 189 -0.12 7.39 28.21
CA ALA A 189 -0.08 6.35 29.24
C ALA A 189 1.14 6.50 30.17
N GLY A 190 2.31 6.82 29.59
CA GLY A 190 3.54 7.09 30.34
C GLY A 190 3.40 8.27 31.30
N LEU A 191 2.84 9.39 30.84
CA LEU A 191 2.60 10.57 31.67
C LEU A 191 1.67 10.25 32.85
N TRP A 192 0.59 9.48 32.63
CA TRP A 192 -0.31 9.06 33.70
C TRP A 192 0.34 8.07 34.68
N MET A 193 1.18 7.17 34.21
CA MET A 193 1.94 6.29 35.08
C MET A 193 2.90 7.09 35.98
N LEU A 194 3.59 8.09 35.44
CA LEU A 194 4.45 8.99 36.22
C LEU A 194 3.65 9.80 37.26
N TRP A 195 2.49 10.32 36.87
CA TRP A 195 1.58 11.03 37.79
C TRP A 195 1.09 10.09 38.90
N TRP A 196 0.71 8.85 38.63
CA TRP A 196 0.35 7.87 39.64
C TRP A 196 1.52 7.45 40.53
N ALA A 197 2.72 7.32 40.00
CA ALA A 197 3.92 7.05 40.80
C ALA A 197 4.22 8.17 41.80
N TRP A 198 3.94 9.42 41.38
CA TRP A 198 4.06 10.60 42.29
C TRP A 198 3.06 10.53 43.45
N HIS A 199 1.80 10.24 43.15
CA HIS A 199 0.72 10.25 44.15
C HIS A 199 0.57 8.94 44.94
N ASN A 200 1.12 7.82 44.44
CA ASN A 200 1.02 6.49 45.07
C ASN A 200 2.39 5.83 45.23
N PRO A 201 3.19 6.21 46.27
CA PRO A 201 4.54 5.67 46.47
C PRO A 201 4.59 4.15 46.55
N LYS A 202 3.53 3.50 47.07
CA LYS A 202 3.43 2.03 47.17
C LYS A 202 3.42 1.31 45.82
N GLN A 203 3.03 1.99 44.75
CA GLN A 203 2.93 1.41 43.41
C GLN A 203 4.16 1.73 42.53
N ARG A 204 5.12 2.52 42.99
CA ARG A 204 6.30 2.96 42.22
C ARG A 204 7.08 1.81 41.58
N ARG A 205 7.31 0.71 42.33
CA ARG A 205 8.04 -0.47 41.80
C ARG A 205 7.28 -1.12 40.64
N GLY A 206 5.97 -1.26 40.80
CA GLY A 206 5.13 -1.80 39.72
C GLY A 206 5.12 -0.90 38.50
N ILE A 207 4.96 0.42 38.70
CA ILE A 207 4.98 1.41 37.60
C ILE A 207 6.35 1.42 36.90
N ALA A 208 7.46 1.36 37.66
CA ALA A 208 8.80 1.23 37.08
C ALA A 208 8.92 -0.02 36.17
N SER A 209 8.35 -1.17 36.61
CA SER A 209 8.30 -2.37 35.76
C SER A 209 7.47 -2.17 34.49
N ALA A 210 6.39 -1.39 34.53
CA ALA A 210 5.60 -1.06 33.35
C ALA A 210 6.39 -0.18 32.37
N LEU A 211 7.05 0.87 32.88
CA LEU A 211 7.87 1.77 32.06
C LEU A 211 9.06 1.03 31.43
N LEU A 212 9.70 0.13 32.18
CA LEU A 212 10.75 -0.74 31.63
C LEU A 212 10.21 -1.63 30.51
N MET A 213 9.04 -2.26 30.70
CA MET A 213 8.41 -3.10 29.69
C MET A 213 8.01 -2.32 28.43
N ILE A 214 7.54 -1.08 28.57
CA ILE A 214 7.32 -0.21 27.41
C ILE A 214 8.64 -0.04 26.64
N GLY A 215 9.74 0.31 27.33
CA GLY A 215 11.05 0.47 26.71
C GLY A 215 11.52 -0.78 25.99
N VAL A 216 11.44 -1.94 26.63
CA VAL A 216 11.83 -3.24 26.04
C VAL A 216 11.01 -3.57 24.79
N VAL A 217 9.70 -3.36 24.85
CA VAL A 217 8.80 -3.69 23.72
C VAL A 217 8.96 -2.69 22.58
N VAL A 218 9.14 -1.41 22.85
CA VAL A 218 9.25 -0.35 21.83
C VAL A 218 10.63 -0.33 21.17
N ALA A 219 11.69 -0.71 21.90
CA ALA A 219 13.08 -0.61 21.42
C ALA A 219 13.33 -1.28 20.06
N PRO A 220 12.88 -2.53 19.77
CA PRO A 220 13.14 -3.16 18.48
C PRO A 220 12.60 -2.34 17.31
N LEU A 221 11.38 -1.79 17.41
CA LEU A 221 10.78 -0.97 16.36
C LEU A 221 11.54 0.36 16.18
N LEU A 222 11.93 1.01 17.28
CA LEU A 222 12.70 2.26 17.20
C LEU A 222 14.07 2.03 16.55
N VAL A 223 14.77 0.96 16.95
CA VAL A 223 16.06 0.60 16.36
C VAL A 223 15.92 0.29 14.88
N SER A 224 14.94 -0.54 14.50
CA SER A 224 14.67 -0.86 13.08
C SER A 224 14.36 0.39 12.27
N ARG A 225 13.58 1.31 12.84
CA ARG A 225 13.24 2.58 12.18
C ARG A 225 14.46 3.46 11.97
N LEU A 226 15.36 3.55 12.96
CA LEU A 226 16.59 4.34 12.85
C LEU A 226 17.60 3.75 11.87
N LEU A 227 17.63 2.42 11.72
CA LEU A 227 18.59 1.74 10.84
C LEU A 227 18.11 1.62 9.40
N LEU A 228 16.78 1.57 9.17
CA LEU A 228 16.19 1.25 7.87
C LEU A 228 15.51 2.45 7.18
N THR A 229 15.50 3.62 7.81
CA THR A 229 14.84 4.81 7.24
C THR A 229 15.88 5.85 6.87
N ASP A 230 16.08 6.06 5.58
CA ASP A 230 16.88 7.18 5.04
C ASP A 230 16.11 8.52 5.01
N ALA A 231 14.85 8.53 5.42
CA ALA A 231 13.98 9.69 5.29
C ALA A 231 13.47 10.21 6.64
N THR A 232 13.46 11.52 6.80
CA THR A 232 12.69 12.22 7.84
C THR A 232 11.24 11.71 7.86
N PRO A 233 10.67 11.40 9.04
CA PRO A 233 9.32 10.86 9.16
C PRO A 233 8.33 11.70 8.35
N SER A 234 7.56 11.06 7.48
CA SER A 234 6.54 11.70 6.62
C SER A 234 5.50 12.49 7.45
N VAL A 235 5.28 12.10 8.70
CA VAL A 235 4.43 12.80 9.68
C VAL A 235 4.89 14.24 9.91
N LEU A 236 6.20 14.52 9.92
CA LEU A 236 6.74 15.86 10.07
C LEU A 236 6.65 16.70 8.78
N ARG A 237 6.61 16.05 7.61
CA ARG A 237 6.39 16.75 6.33
C ARG A 237 4.94 17.19 6.12
N ALA A 238 3.99 16.51 6.75
CA ALA A 238 2.56 16.82 6.66
C ALA A 238 2.08 17.74 7.78
N ALA A 239 2.95 18.17 8.70
CA ALA A 239 2.58 19.09 9.77
C ALA A 239 2.18 20.44 9.16
N ALA A 240 0.99 20.92 9.55
CA ALA A 240 0.58 22.27 9.24
C ALA A 240 1.60 23.25 9.86
N SER A 241 2.34 23.96 9.02
CA SER A 241 3.41 24.87 9.43
C SER A 241 2.89 26.23 9.93
N ASP A 242 1.58 26.46 9.81
CA ASP A 242 0.92 27.73 10.10
C ASP A 242 -0.11 27.59 11.24
N ALA A 243 -0.04 28.49 12.22
CA ALA A 243 -0.97 28.56 13.35
C ALA A 243 -2.43 28.77 12.90
N GLN A 244 -2.64 29.48 11.78
CA GLN A 244 -3.96 29.69 11.20
C GLN A 244 -4.53 28.37 10.65
N ALA A 245 -3.73 27.57 9.98
CA ALA A 245 -4.12 26.24 9.49
C ALA A 245 -4.50 25.31 10.65
N ILE A 246 -3.71 25.30 11.73
CA ILE A 246 -4.03 24.54 12.96
C ILE A 246 -5.37 24.98 13.55
N GLY A 247 -5.62 26.30 13.63
CA GLY A 247 -6.90 26.85 14.10
C GLY A 247 -8.07 26.39 13.22
N GLN A 248 -7.92 26.44 11.90
CA GLN A 248 -8.94 25.97 10.96
C GLN A 248 -9.18 24.46 11.09
N ASN A 249 -8.13 23.68 11.28
CA ASN A 249 -8.22 22.24 11.47
C ASN A 249 -8.99 21.88 12.76
N LEU A 250 -8.82 22.64 13.83
CA LEU A 250 -9.63 22.47 15.05
C LEU A 250 -11.11 22.78 14.80
N VAL A 251 -11.41 23.84 14.04
CA VAL A 251 -12.80 24.17 13.64
C VAL A 251 -13.40 23.07 12.77
N ASN A 252 -12.65 22.57 11.79
CA ASN A 252 -13.08 21.46 10.93
C ASN A 252 -13.40 20.21 11.78
N TRP A 253 -12.55 19.86 12.75
CA TRP A 253 -12.83 18.76 13.66
C TRP A 253 -14.02 19.00 14.59
N ALA A 254 -14.20 20.22 15.08
CA ALA A 254 -15.40 20.55 15.86
C ALA A 254 -16.68 20.35 15.03
N TRP A 255 -16.63 20.70 13.74
CA TRP A 255 -17.73 20.52 12.81
C TRP A 255 -17.93 19.06 12.38
N ALA A 256 -16.85 18.27 12.32
CA ALA A 256 -16.89 16.87 11.90
C ALA A 256 -17.75 15.97 12.78
N TRP A 257 -17.97 16.33 14.05
CA TRP A 257 -18.76 15.52 14.96
C TRP A 257 -20.23 15.41 14.55
N THR A 258 -20.83 16.49 14.05
CA THR A 258 -22.29 16.59 13.82
C THR A 258 -22.65 17.25 12.50
N GLY A 259 -21.70 17.85 11.80
CA GLY A 259 -21.91 18.57 10.54
C GLY A 259 -21.30 17.85 9.35
N ARG A 260 -20.07 18.20 8.99
CA ARG A 260 -19.40 17.67 7.82
C ARG A 260 -18.14 16.89 8.22
N GLY A 261 -18.18 15.57 8.02
CA GLY A 261 -17.07 14.66 8.29
C GLY A 261 -16.02 14.63 7.19
N ASP A 262 -15.22 13.57 7.20
CA ASP A 262 -14.17 13.31 6.23
C ASP A 262 -14.76 13.17 4.81
N VAL A 263 -14.06 13.73 3.83
CA VAL A 263 -14.48 13.71 2.42
C VAL A 263 -14.00 12.46 1.68
N SER A 264 -12.99 11.77 2.23
CA SER A 264 -12.38 10.62 1.58
C SER A 264 -13.30 9.40 1.55
N SER A 265 -13.54 8.87 0.36
CA SER A 265 -14.30 7.63 0.16
C SER A 265 -13.59 6.39 0.73
N THR A 266 -12.27 6.44 0.95
CA THR A 266 -11.52 5.31 1.50
C THR A 266 -11.98 4.92 2.90
N HIS A 267 -12.32 5.88 3.74
CA HIS A 267 -12.57 5.62 5.17
C HIS A 267 -13.79 6.30 5.73
N ASN A 268 -14.63 6.87 4.87
CA ASN A 268 -15.91 7.46 5.22
C ASN A 268 -16.87 7.42 4.02
N LEU A 269 -18.18 7.40 4.27
CA LEU A 269 -19.11 7.92 3.28
C LEU A 269 -18.86 9.43 3.17
N PRO A 270 -18.49 9.96 1.98
CA PRO A 270 -18.02 11.33 1.85
C PRO A 270 -18.90 12.35 2.57
N ASN A 271 -18.27 13.18 3.39
CA ASN A 271 -18.91 14.21 4.23
C ASN A 271 -19.81 13.71 5.37
N ARG A 272 -20.02 12.40 5.57
CA ARG A 272 -20.80 11.89 6.68
C ARG A 272 -20.16 12.28 8.03
N PRO A 273 -20.93 12.90 8.96
CA PRO A 273 -20.42 13.25 10.28
C PRO A 273 -20.10 12.02 11.13
N VAL A 274 -19.27 12.18 12.15
CA VAL A 274 -18.92 11.12 13.10
C VAL A 274 -20.14 10.55 13.80
N LEU A 275 -21.04 11.42 14.26
CA LEU A 275 -22.24 11.07 15.02
C LEU A 275 -23.50 11.40 14.22
N ASP A 276 -24.37 10.44 14.05
CA ASP A 276 -25.75 10.64 13.63
C ASP A 276 -26.62 11.16 14.81
N ILE A 277 -27.86 11.58 14.52
CA ILE A 277 -28.75 12.19 15.52
C ILE A 277 -28.91 11.30 16.78
N PRO A 278 -29.18 9.99 16.70
CA PRO A 278 -29.26 9.12 17.87
C PRO A 278 -27.99 9.15 18.74
N LEU A 279 -26.82 9.12 18.11
CA LEU A 279 -25.53 9.15 18.83
C LEU A 279 -25.24 10.55 19.39
N VAL A 280 -25.68 11.63 18.73
CA VAL A 280 -25.62 13.01 19.28
C VAL A 280 -26.42 13.12 20.58
N VAL A 281 -27.62 12.54 20.63
CA VAL A 281 -28.41 12.49 21.88
C VAL A 281 -27.66 11.79 23.01
N LEU A 282 -27.02 10.64 22.69
CA LEU A 282 -26.19 9.92 23.66
C LEU A 282 -24.94 10.73 24.07
N ALA A 283 -24.32 11.48 23.16
CA ALA A 283 -23.16 12.32 23.46
C ALA A 283 -23.53 13.47 24.39
N ILE A 284 -24.64 14.19 24.14
CA ILE A 284 -25.15 15.25 25.01
C ILE A 284 -25.45 14.69 26.41
N ALA A 285 -26.16 13.56 26.48
CA ALA A 285 -26.38 12.84 27.73
C ALA A 285 -25.07 12.43 28.40
N GLY A 286 -24.05 12.12 27.61
CA GLY A 286 -22.70 11.75 28.04
C GLY A 286 -21.98 12.89 28.75
N PHE A 287 -22.04 14.11 28.25
CA PHE A 287 -21.48 15.28 28.90
C PHE A 287 -22.14 15.54 30.26
N VAL A 288 -23.47 15.49 30.31
CA VAL A 288 -24.23 15.64 31.59
C VAL A 288 -23.90 14.50 32.53
N GLY A 289 -23.92 13.26 32.04
CA GLY A 289 -23.63 12.06 32.82
C GLY A 289 -22.20 12.03 33.36
N ALA A 290 -21.22 12.46 32.54
CA ALA A 290 -19.82 12.55 32.99
C ALA A 290 -19.65 13.44 34.21
N TRP A 291 -20.32 14.60 34.21
CA TRP A 291 -20.29 15.52 35.35
C TRP A 291 -20.95 14.94 36.62
N GLN A 292 -22.06 14.23 36.46
CA GLN A 292 -22.86 13.70 37.56
C GLN A 292 -22.39 12.33 38.08
N LEU A 293 -21.97 11.42 37.19
CA LEU A 293 -21.65 10.04 37.54
C LEU A 293 -20.17 9.83 37.89
N ILE A 294 -19.25 10.60 37.27
CA ILE A 294 -17.82 10.46 37.53
C ILE A 294 -17.41 11.19 38.78
N LYS A 295 -17.30 10.42 39.88
CA LYS A 295 -16.94 10.97 41.19
C LYS A 295 -15.48 11.41 41.29
N GLN A 296 -14.59 10.68 40.61
CA GLN A 296 -13.14 10.93 40.63
C GLN A 296 -12.78 11.96 39.56
N LYS A 297 -12.56 13.22 39.96
CA LYS A 297 -12.30 14.33 39.03
C LYS A 297 -11.08 14.12 38.13
N TRP A 298 -10.06 13.40 38.62
CA TRP A 298 -8.90 13.04 37.78
C TRP A 298 -9.28 12.22 36.56
N MET A 299 -10.37 11.42 36.62
CA MET A 299 -10.86 10.65 35.47
C MET A 299 -11.38 11.58 34.35
N LEU A 300 -12.02 12.69 34.69
CA LEU A 300 -12.45 13.69 33.72
C LEU A 300 -11.24 14.36 33.04
N ILE A 301 -10.18 14.67 33.85
CA ILE A 301 -8.93 15.23 33.34
C ILE A 301 -8.24 14.20 32.41
N TRP A 302 -8.20 12.95 32.86
CA TRP A 302 -7.68 11.86 32.02
C TRP A 302 -8.43 11.76 30.71
N TRP A 303 -9.74 11.85 30.73
CA TRP A 303 -10.53 11.73 29.49
C TRP A 303 -10.35 12.93 28.56
N ALA A 304 -10.41 14.16 29.09
CA ALA A 304 -10.14 15.36 28.30
C ALA A 304 -8.73 15.37 27.70
N GLY A 305 -7.74 14.92 28.46
CA GLY A 305 -6.37 14.77 27.98
C GLY A 305 -6.24 13.71 26.88
N LEU A 306 -6.97 12.59 26.98
CA LEU A 306 -7.00 11.57 25.93
C LEU A 306 -7.58 12.12 24.62
N VAL A 307 -8.66 12.93 24.69
CA VAL A 307 -9.20 13.65 23.52
C VAL A 307 -8.14 14.59 22.95
N ALA A 308 -7.48 15.38 23.79
CA ALA A 308 -6.48 16.35 23.36
C ALA A 308 -5.31 15.69 22.64
N VAL A 309 -4.73 14.61 23.20
CA VAL A 309 -3.60 13.91 22.55
C VAL A 309 -4.02 13.15 21.29
N ALA A 310 -5.24 12.61 21.24
CA ALA A 310 -5.77 11.92 20.07
C ALA A 310 -6.11 12.87 18.92
N LEU A 311 -6.36 14.15 19.19
CA LEU A 311 -6.54 15.19 18.17
C LEU A 311 -5.23 15.61 17.50
N VAL A 312 -4.08 15.49 18.17
CA VAL A 312 -2.79 16.01 17.66
C VAL A 312 -2.46 15.50 16.25
N PRO A 313 -2.50 14.19 15.95
CA PRO A 313 -2.07 13.70 14.64
C PRO A 313 -2.93 14.25 13.49
N THR A 314 -4.21 14.43 13.73
CA THR A 314 -5.16 14.85 12.70
C THR A 314 -5.25 16.37 12.58
N VAL A 315 -5.07 17.13 13.67
CA VAL A 315 -5.03 18.60 13.62
C VAL A 315 -3.75 19.10 12.95
N LEU A 316 -2.64 18.36 13.07
CA LEU A 316 -1.38 18.67 12.39
C LEU A 316 -1.34 18.14 10.93
N SER A 317 -2.42 17.55 10.43
CA SER A 317 -2.52 17.05 9.06
C SER A 317 -2.84 18.18 8.07
N VAL A 318 -2.38 18.04 6.82
CA VAL A 318 -2.74 18.94 5.72
C VAL A 318 -4.23 18.80 5.38
N GLU A 319 -4.73 17.57 5.39
CA GLU A 319 -6.14 17.25 5.15
C GLU A 319 -6.87 17.08 6.47
N THR A 320 -7.98 17.80 6.67
CA THR A 320 -8.74 17.78 7.92
C THR A 320 -10.23 18.07 7.67
N PRO A 321 -11.16 17.28 8.26
CA PRO A 321 -10.92 16.14 9.14
C PRO A 321 -10.40 14.92 8.41
N HIS A 322 -9.50 14.13 9.00
CA HIS A 322 -8.94 12.92 8.43
C HIS A 322 -9.17 11.74 9.39
N PHE A 323 -10.10 10.85 9.05
CA PHE A 323 -10.59 9.83 9.98
C PHE A 323 -9.57 8.74 10.32
N LEU A 324 -8.65 8.40 9.41
CA LEU A 324 -7.56 7.47 9.76
C LEU A 324 -6.62 8.06 10.80
N ARG A 325 -6.20 9.32 10.60
CA ARG A 325 -5.30 10.01 11.55
C ARG A 325 -5.99 10.33 12.87
N GLY A 326 -7.32 10.51 12.82
CA GLY A 326 -8.19 10.74 13.99
C GLY A 326 -8.66 9.48 14.70
N ALA A 327 -8.31 8.26 14.27
CA ALA A 327 -8.83 7.01 14.82
C ALA A 327 -8.62 6.85 16.35
N GLY A 328 -7.63 7.55 16.92
CA GLY A 328 -7.46 7.64 18.36
C GLY A 328 -8.67 8.26 19.10
N LEU A 329 -9.49 9.07 18.43
CA LEU A 329 -10.69 9.67 19.01
C LEU A 329 -11.84 8.68 19.21
N LEU A 330 -11.79 7.50 18.58
CA LEU A 330 -12.83 6.47 18.71
C LEU A 330 -13.04 6.06 20.18
N LEU A 331 -11.96 5.84 20.94
CA LEU A 331 -12.07 5.40 22.33
C LEU A 331 -12.73 6.44 23.25
N PRO A 332 -12.26 7.70 23.34
CA PRO A 332 -12.93 8.69 24.17
C PRO A 332 -14.36 8.98 23.68
N CYS A 333 -14.65 8.90 22.38
CA CYS A 333 -15.99 9.07 21.85
C CYS A 333 -16.94 7.99 22.37
N VAL A 334 -16.64 6.70 22.18
CA VAL A 334 -17.55 5.63 22.62
C VAL A 334 -17.67 5.53 24.14
N MET A 335 -16.64 5.95 24.89
CA MET A 335 -16.75 6.10 26.35
C MET A 335 -17.76 7.19 26.72
N LEU A 336 -17.79 8.33 26.00
CA LEU A 336 -18.78 9.39 26.18
C LEU A 336 -20.20 8.87 25.94
N LEU A 337 -20.40 8.19 24.81
CA LEU A 337 -21.69 7.58 24.45
C LEU A 337 -22.12 6.56 25.51
N GLY A 338 -21.19 5.74 26.01
CA GLY A 338 -21.44 4.73 27.05
C GLY A 338 -21.85 5.36 28.39
N VAL A 339 -21.25 6.50 28.78
CA VAL A 339 -21.63 7.27 29.97
C VAL A 339 -23.02 7.86 29.77
N GLY A 340 -23.31 8.44 28.60
CA GLY A 340 -24.62 9.01 28.29
C GLY A 340 -25.74 7.98 28.33
N ALA A 341 -25.49 6.84 27.71
CA ALA A 341 -26.40 5.70 27.78
C ALA A 341 -26.63 5.25 29.24
N THR A 342 -25.54 5.14 30.04
CA THR A 342 -25.63 4.80 31.45
C THR A 342 -26.48 5.83 32.24
N TRP A 343 -26.25 7.12 31.99
CA TRP A 343 -26.99 8.20 32.66
C TRP A 343 -28.48 8.16 32.30
N LEU A 344 -28.84 8.00 31.02
CA LEU A 344 -30.23 7.89 30.59
C LEU A 344 -30.95 6.70 31.24
N THR A 345 -30.27 5.58 31.45
CA THR A 345 -30.89 4.38 32.07
C THR A 345 -31.35 4.57 33.51
N HIS A 346 -31.03 5.69 34.18
CA HIS A 346 -31.56 6.03 35.47
C HIS A 346 -33.01 6.52 35.41
N TRP A 347 -33.52 6.86 34.24
CA TRP A 347 -34.92 7.27 34.06
C TRP A 347 -35.81 6.04 33.89
N ARG A 348 -37.09 6.19 34.19
CA ARG A 348 -38.09 5.09 34.17
C ARG A 348 -38.10 4.28 32.89
N TYR A 349 -38.05 4.95 31.73
CA TYR A 349 -38.04 4.35 30.39
C TYR A 349 -36.69 4.44 29.70
N GLY A 350 -35.67 4.91 30.39
CA GLY A 350 -34.37 5.24 29.80
C GLY A 350 -33.66 4.06 29.14
N ARG A 351 -33.85 2.82 29.63
CA ARG A 351 -33.27 1.62 28.98
C ARG A 351 -33.84 1.39 27.59
N TRP A 352 -35.14 1.55 27.44
CA TRP A 352 -35.81 1.40 26.16
C TRP A 352 -35.38 2.53 25.20
N LEU A 353 -35.30 3.74 25.69
CA LEU A 353 -34.79 4.88 24.92
C LEU A 353 -33.38 4.60 24.39
N VAL A 354 -32.45 4.16 25.26
CA VAL A 354 -31.08 3.86 24.84
C VAL A 354 -31.03 2.73 23.81
N VAL A 355 -31.80 1.65 24.03
CA VAL A 355 -31.88 0.55 23.05
C VAL A 355 -32.42 1.05 21.72
N SER A 356 -33.51 1.84 21.72
CA SER A 356 -34.05 2.42 20.49
C SER A 356 -33.05 3.31 19.75
N LEU A 357 -32.34 4.19 20.47
CA LEU A 357 -31.32 5.05 19.88
C LEU A 357 -30.18 4.23 19.23
N LEU A 358 -29.73 3.18 19.91
CA LEU A 358 -28.65 2.32 19.37
C LEU A 358 -29.13 1.48 18.19
N VAL A 359 -30.38 1.00 18.19
CA VAL A 359 -30.98 0.28 17.05
C VAL A 359 -31.11 1.22 15.84
N ILE A 360 -31.61 2.44 16.04
CA ILE A 360 -31.71 3.44 14.98
C ILE A 360 -30.32 3.79 14.44
N ALA A 361 -29.33 4.02 15.32
CA ALA A 361 -27.95 4.28 14.88
C ALA A 361 -27.35 3.10 14.10
N GLY A 362 -27.60 1.86 14.54
CA GLY A 362 -27.18 0.67 13.79
C GLY A 362 -27.83 0.54 12.41
N THR A 363 -29.14 0.91 12.32
CA THR A 363 -29.87 0.96 11.04
C THR A 363 -29.30 2.05 10.13
N HIS A 364 -29.03 3.26 10.65
CA HIS A 364 -28.37 4.31 9.86
C HIS A 364 -26.99 3.86 9.39
N THR A 365 -26.20 3.24 10.25
CA THR A 365 -24.90 2.69 9.87
C THR A 365 -25.00 1.67 8.74
N LEU A 366 -26.00 0.78 8.77
CA LEU A 366 -26.22 -0.20 7.71
C LEU A 366 -26.62 0.49 6.39
N ILE A 367 -27.55 1.45 6.43
CA ILE A 367 -27.99 2.21 5.26
C ILE A 367 -26.84 3.02 4.66
N ASP A 368 -26.10 3.73 5.50
CA ASP A 368 -24.97 4.57 5.06
C ASP A 368 -23.84 3.71 4.48
N PHE A 369 -23.62 2.51 5.04
CA PHE A 369 -22.63 1.57 4.53
C PHE A 369 -23.08 0.96 3.20
N ASP A 370 -24.35 0.60 3.07
CA ASP A 370 -24.94 0.13 1.81
C ASP A 370 -24.87 1.23 0.72
N THR A 371 -25.15 2.47 1.10
CA THR A 371 -24.98 3.63 0.22
C THR A 371 -23.53 3.78 -0.23
N TRP A 372 -22.56 3.62 0.68
CA TRP A 372 -21.14 3.69 0.35
C TRP A 372 -20.73 2.56 -0.60
N LEU A 373 -21.20 1.32 -0.39
CA LEU A 373 -20.94 0.17 -1.28
C LEU A 373 -21.46 0.38 -2.71
N ASN A 374 -22.55 1.12 -2.86
CA ASN A 374 -23.19 1.39 -4.15
C ASN A 374 -22.83 2.79 -4.69
N THR A 375 -21.80 3.45 -4.13
CA THR A 375 -21.38 4.76 -4.63
C THR A 375 -20.53 4.58 -5.88
N GLU A 376 -21.11 4.99 -7.01
CA GLU A 376 -20.40 5.15 -8.28
C GLU A 376 -19.83 6.57 -8.34
N SER A 377 -18.55 6.73 -8.12
CA SER A 377 -17.86 8.02 -8.28
C SER A 377 -16.46 7.79 -8.85
N ASP A 378 -16.00 8.72 -9.68
CA ASP A 378 -14.63 8.71 -10.22
C ASP A 378 -13.58 8.64 -9.09
N ASP A 379 -13.81 9.37 -7.99
CA ASP A 379 -12.94 9.34 -6.80
C ASP A 379 -12.87 7.93 -6.17
N PHE A 380 -13.97 7.18 -6.17
CA PHE A 380 -14.01 5.82 -5.64
C PHE A 380 -13.21 4.86 -6.54
N GLY A 381 -13.39 4.96 -7.85
CA GLY A 381 -12.65 4.19 -8.85
C GLY A 381 -11.14 4.41 -8.76
N ILE A 382 -10.70 5.66 -8.65
CA ILE A 382 -9.28 6.04 -8.47
C ILE A 382 -8.75 5.51 -7.13
N THR A 383 -9.50 5.68 -6.05
CA THR A 383 -9.10 5.29 -4.69
C THR A 383 -8.85 3.79 -4.56
N TYR A 384 -9.61 2.95 -5.26
CA TYR A 384 -9.54 1.49 -5.18
C TYR A 384 -8.90 0.85 -6.41
N ASP A 385 -8.18 1.61 -7.22
CA ASP A 385 -7.49 1.11 -8.42
C ASP A 385 -8.39 0.21 -9.29
N TYR A 386 -9.65 0.64 -9.50
CA TYR A 386 -10.71 -0.16 -10.14
C TYR A 386 -10.27 -0.75 -11.48
N ARG A 387 -9.61 0.06 -12.33
CA ARG A 387 -9.13 -0.35 -13.66
C ARG A 387 -8.11 -1.49 -13.59
N VAL A 388 -7.19 -1.41 -12.63
CA VAL A 388 -6.17 -2.45 -12.42
C VAL A 388 -6.80 -3.73 -11.92
N ASN A 389 -7.72 -3.59 -10.95
CA ASN A 389 -8.42 -4.72 -10.36
C ASN A 389 -9.23 -5.48 -11.44
N GLU A 390 -10.13 -4.79 -12.11
CA GLU A 390 -11.00 -5.36 -13.12
C GLU A 390 -10.20 -5.92 -14.31
N GLY A 391 -9.23 -5.13 -14.82
CA GLY A 391 -8.39 -5.54 -15.93
C GLY A 391 -7.64 -6.84 -15.66
N LEU A 392 -7.09 -7.04 -14.46
CA LEU A 392 -6.36 -8.27 -14.11
C LEU A 392 -7.28 -9.48 -13.95
N TYR A 393 -8.44 -9.32 -13.30
CA TYR A 393 -9.41 -10.42 -13.19
C TYR A 393 -9.98 -10.81 -14.55
N LEU A 394 -10.28 -9.83 -15.41
CA LEU A 394 -10.75 -10.10 -16.76
C LEU A 394 -9.65 -10.77 -17.60
N LEU A 395 -8.41 -10.28 -17.53
CA LEU A 395 -7.27 -10.87 -18.20
C LEU A 395 -7.09 -12.35 -17.81
N ASP A 396 -7.22 -12.67 -16.52
CA ASP A 396 -7.10 -14.04 -16.02
C ASP A 396 -8.17 -14.99 -16.60
N THR A 397 -9.35 -14.47 -16.97
CA THR A 397 -10.40 -15.24 -17.62
C THR A 397 -10.23 -15.42 -19.13
N LEU A 398 -9.50 -14.49 -19.77
CA LEU A 398 -9.38 -14.42 -21.24
C LEU A 398 -8.08 -15.02 -21.77
N VAL A 399 -7.05 -15.14 -20.95
CA VAL A 399 -5.68 -15.45 -21.34
C VAL A 399 -5.20 -16.70 -20.61
N ASP A 400 -4.48 -17.59 -21.32
CA ASP A 400 -3.91 -18.81 -20.75
C ASP A 400 -3.04 -18.52 -19.53
N SER A 401 -3.12 -19.40 -18.53
CA SER A 401 -2.43 -19.23 -17.23
C SER A 401 -0.90 -19.17 -17.34
N ASP A 402 -0.34 -19.70 -18.41
CA ASP A 402 1.10 -19.80 -18.61
C ASP A 402 1.72 -18.55 -19.24
N LEU A 403 0.90 -17.61 -19.75
CA LEU A 403 1.39 -16.37 -20.33
C LEU A 403 1.81 -15.39 -19.25
N GLN A 404 2.98 -14.79 -19.40
CA GLN A 404 3.45 -13.67 -18.57
C GLN A 404 2.59 -12.44 -18.82
N ILE A 405 2.33 -11.66 -17.78
CA ILE A 405 1.62 -10.39 -17.88
C ILE A 405 2.63 -9.26 -17.89
N MET A 406 2.55 -8.38 -18.88
CA MET A 406 3.32 -7.15 -18.96
C MET A 406 2.42 -5.96 -18.60
N MET A 407 2.92 -5.09 -17.74
CA MET A 407 2.23 -3.85 -17.37
C MET A 407 3.16 -2.65 -17.63
N PRO A 408 3.02 -2.00 -18.78
CA PRO A 408 3.87 -0.87 -19.18
C PRO A 408 3.53 0.42 -18.45
N GLY A 409 4.54 1.29 -18.32
CA GLY A 409 4.38 2.66 -17.82
C GLY A 409 4.47 2.81 -16.30
N VAL A 410 4.76 1.75 -15.55
CA VAL A 410 4.93 1.79 -14.09
C VAL A 410 6.12 0.94 -13.65
N VAL A 411 6.94 1.47 -12.74
CA VAL A 411 8.07 0.72 -12.16
C VAL A 411 7.57 -0.39 -11.23
N PHE A 412 6.46 -0.13 -10.53
CA PHE A 412 5.84 -1.06 -9.61
C PHE A 412 4.42 -0.62 -9.26
N HIS A 413 3.44 -1.53 -9.36
CA HIS A 413 2.07 -1.28 -8.96
C HIS A 413 1.66 -2.29 -7.87
N PRO A 414 1.46 -1.85 -6.61
CA PRO A 414 1.24 -2.78 -5.49
C PRO A 414 -0.03 -3.60 -5.64
N THR A 415 -1.12 -2.99 -6.14
CA THR A 415 -2.40 -3.66 -6.37
C THR A 415 -2.26 -4.76 -7.41
N ALA A 416 -1.62 -4.47 -8.54
CA ALA A 416 -1.37 -5.45 -9.59
C ALA A 416 -0.48 -6.59 -9.09
N ALA A 417 0.60 -6.29 -8.37
CA ALA A 417 1.49 -7.29 -7.81
C ALA A 417 0.78 -8.22 -6.81
N PHE A 418 -0.09 -7.68 -5.96
CA PHE A 418 -0.81 -8.48 -4.96
C PHE A 418 -1.89 -9.36 -5.61
N ILE A 419 -2.66 -8.83 -6.56
CA ILE A 419 -3.69 -9.58 -7.27
C ILE A 419 -3.06 -10.67 -8.11
N SER A 420 -2.00 -10.37 -8.87
CA SER A 420 -1.29 -11.36 -9.69
C SER A 420 -0.73 -12.51 -8.84
N ALA A 421 -0.16 -12.21 -7.67
CA ALA A 421 0.26 -13.23 -6.71
C ALA A 421 -0.92 -14.11 -6.25
N GLY A 422 -2.10 -13.52 -6.04
CA GLY A 422 -3.32 -14.25 -5.70
C GLY A 422 -3.86 -15.15 -6.81
N LEU A 423 -3.69 -14.73 -8.06
CA LEU A 423 -4.05 -15.47 -9.27
C LEU A 423 -2.94 -16.46 -9.69
N ASN A 424 -1.81 -16.49 -9.00
CA ASN A 424 -0.62 -17.27 -9.36
C ASN A 424 -0.10 -16.93 -10.77
N ARG A 425 -0.05 -15.63 -11.08
CA ARG A 425 0.43 -15.07 -12.36
C ARG A 425 1.71 -14.28 -12.15
N ASP A 426 2.65 -14.43 -13.03
CA ASP A 426 3.84 -13.58 -13.10
C ASP A 426 3.51 -12.27 -13.82
N ILE A 427 3.81 -11.14 -13.16
CA ILE A 427 3.63 -9.81 -13.73
C ILE A 427 4.96 -9.06 -13.79
N ILE A 428 5.23 -8.46 -14.94
CA ILE A 428 6.41 -7.67 -15.20
C ILE A 428 6.00 -6.20 -15.35
N PHE A 429 6.51 -5.37 -14.43
CA PHE A 429 6.39 -3.93 -14.53
C PHE A 429 7.62 -3.37 -15.23
N TYR A 430 7.45 -2.43 -16.14
CA TYR A 430 8.59 -1.69 -16.70
C TYR A 430 8.25 -0.23 -16.91
N ASP A 431 9.19 0.61 -16.54
CA ASP A 431 9.11 2.05 -16.78
C ASP A 431 9.78 2.38 -18.10
N TRP A 432 8.99 2.73 -19.09
CA TRP A 432 9.43 3.19 -20.40
C TRP A 432 9.40 4.72 -20.55
N LEU A 433 8.92 5.45 -19.52
CA LEU A 433 8.95 6.91 -19.49
C LEU A 433 10.38 7.47 -19.45
N SER A 434 11.36 6.65 -19.05
CA SER A 434 12.76 7.02 -18.99
C SER A 434 13.48 6.93 -20.33
N ASP A 435 12.91 6.23 -21.34
CA ASP A 435 13.50 6.01 -22.66
C ASP A 435 12.40 5.75 -23.68
N GLU A 436 11.91 6.83 -24.36
CA GLU A 436 10.75 6.78 -25.26
C GLU A 436 10.90 5.80 -26.43
N ASP A 437 12.13 5.39 -26.72
CA ASP A 437 12.47 4.61 -27.90
C ASP A 437 12.90 3.16 -27.59
N CYS A 438 12.88 2.71 -26.34
CA CYS A 438 13.32 1.38 -25.93
C CYS A 438 12.15 0.54 -25.39
N TYR A 439 12.15 -0.75 -25.71
CA TYR A 439 11.08 -1.68 -25.32
C TYR A 439 11.63 -2.90 -24.60
N LEU A 440 10.85 -3.46 -23.70
CA LEU A 440 11.12 -4.74 -23.06
C LEU A 440 10.11 -5.77 -23.59
N SER A 441 10.59 -6.91 -24.03
CA SER A 441 9.73 -7.99 -24.55
C SER A 441 10.18 -9.34 -23.99
N PRO A 442 9.26 -10.20 -23.53
CA PRO A 442 9.54 -11.62 -23.34
C PRO A 442 9.91 -12.29 -24.68
N ILE A 443 10.64 -13.39 -24.61
CA ILE A 443 10.96 -14.21 -25.77
C ILE A 443 9.82 -15.16 -26.17
N THR A 444 8.80 -15.30 -25.36
CA THR A 444 7.59 -16.10 -25.59
C THR A 444 6.38 -15.20 -25.78
N GLU A 445 5.27 -15.77 -26.21
CA GLU A 445 3.97 -15.07 -26.21
C GLU A 445 3.62 -14.54 -24.82
N TYR A 446 3.07 -13.35 -24.75
CA TYR A 446 2.73 -12.68 -23.49
C TYR A 446 1.45 -11.84 -23.60
N ALA A 447 0.85 -11.53 -22.45
CA ALA A 447 -0.28 -10.63 -22.37
C ALA A 447 0.13 -9.24 -21.87
N VAL A 448 -0.55 -8.21 -22.34
CA VAL A 448 -0.35 -6.82 -21.90
C VAL A 448 -1.63 -6.28 -21.32
N LEU A 449 -1.55 -5.76 -20.09
CA LEU A 449 -2.58 -4.88 -19.53
C LEU A 449 -2.12 -3.43 -19.72
N ASP A 450 -2.67 -2.76 -20.73
CA ASP A 450 -2.40 -1.36 -21.02
C ASP A 450 -3.44 -0.48 -20.32
N LEU A 451 -2.96 0.37 -19.40
CA LEU A 451 -3.77 1.35 -18.69
C LEU A 451 -3.46 2.73 -19.27
N PRO A 452 -4.41 3.41 -19.93
CA PRO A 452 -4.20 4.80 -20.33
C PRO A 452 -4.04 5.67 -19.08
N ILE A 453 -2.83 6.15 -18.85
CA ILE A 453 -2.57 7.15 -17.82
C ILE A 453 -3.01 8.49 -18.38
N GLU A 454 -3.88 9.22 -17.69
CA GLU A 454 -4.38 10.56 -18.08
C GLU A 454 -3.27 11.63 -18.23
N LEU A 455 -2.03 11.30 -17.90
CA LEU A 455 -0.88 12.18 -17.99
C LEU A 455 -0.24 12.05 -19.39
N ASN A 456 -0.75 12.82 -20.33
CA ASN A 456 -0.17 13.09 -21.64
C ASN A 456 -0.41 12.01 -22.72
N ASN A 457 -0.99 12.41 -23.82
CA ASN A 457 -0.98 11.91 -25.20
C ASN A 457 0.14 10.92 -25.57
N PHE A 458 0.36 9.84 -24.82
CA PHE A 458 1.36 8.84 -25.16
C PHE A 458 0.83 7.95 -26.29
N PRO A 459 1.61 7.78 -27.37
CA PRO A 459 1.25 6.89 -28.46
C PRO A 459 1.19 5.44 -28.00
N ASN A 460 0.54 4.60 -28.81
CA ASN A 460 0.39 3.15 -28.63
C ASN A 460 1.62 2.52 -27.94
N ARG A 461 1.37 1.93 -26.78
CA ARG A 461 2.39 1.36 -25.88
C ARG A 461 2.79 -0.07 -26.26
N VAL A 462 2.30 -0.54 -27.36
CA VAL A 462 2.66 -1.82 -27.93
C VAL A 462 3.99 -1.65 -28.64
N PRO A 463 4.98 -2.55 -28.42
CA PRO A 463 6.22 -2.53 -29.19
C PRO A 463 5.93 -2.48 -30.68
N PRO A 464 6.59 -1.60 -31.47
CA PRO A 464 6.34 -1.47 -32.90
C PRO A 464 6.73 -2.71 -33.70
N PHE A 465 7.38 -3.69 -33.07
CA PHE A 465 7.90 -4.92 -33.67
C PHE A 465 7.25 -6.14 -33.03
N VAL A 466 6.04 -6.45 -33.45
CA VAL A 466 5.31 -7.65 -33.04
C VAL A 466 4.98 -8.46 -34.29
N GLU A 467 5.09 -9.78 -34.21
CA GLU A 467 4.65 -10.65 -35.31
C GLU A 467 3.11 -10.64 -35.37
N THR A 468 2.47 -10.72 -34.22
CA THR A 468 1.01 -10.64 -34.10
C THR A 468 0.62 -9.88 -32.86
N LEU A 469 -0.25 -8.88 -33.02
CA LEU A 469 -0.97 -8.20 -31.95
C LEU A 469 -2.44 -8.61 -32.04
N ASN A 470 -2.95 -9.21 -30.98
CA ASN A 470 -4.36 -9.55 -30.87
C ASN A 470 -5.00 -8.78 -29.70
N THR A 471 -5.87 -7.83 -30.01
CA THR A 471 -6.61 -7.05 -29.02
C THR A 471 -7.81 -7.86 -28.57
N LEU A 472 -7.84 -8.30 -27.31
CA LEU A 472 -8.93 -9.06 -26.70
C LEU A 472 -10.02 -8.16 -26.16
N VAL A 473 -9.64 -7.02 -25.58
CA VAL A 473 -10.54 -6.02 -25.00
C VAL A 473 -10.06 -4.63 -25.40
N GLU A 474 -10.97 -3.84 -25.92
CA GLU A 474 -10.81 -2.41 -26.15
C GLU A 474 -12.14 -1.75 -25.80
N ASP A 475 -12.26 -1.28 -24.55
CA ASP A 475 -13.43 -0.57 -24.08
C ASP A 475 -13.06 0.86 -23.70
N PRO A 476 -13.54 1.86 -24.47
CA PRO A 476 -13.22 3.25 -24.18
C PRO A 476 -13.85 3.76 -22.88
N GLU A 477 -14.88 3.10 -22.33
CA GLU A 477 -15.49 3.46 -21.05
C GLU A 477 -14.72 2.90 -19.87
N LEU A 478 -14.00 1.78 -20.05
CA LEU A 478 -13.25 1.11 -18.98
C LEU A 478 -11.81 1.64 -18.84
N ASP A 479 -11.33 2.47 -19.81
CA ASP A 479 -9.99 3.06 -19.77
C ASP A 479 -8.85 2.02 -19.57
N TYR A 480 -9.00 0.81 -20.11
CA TYR A 480 -7.92 -0.18 -20.19
C TYR A 480 -8.07 -1.05 -21.46
N ARG A 481 -6.93 -1.64 -21.87
CA ARG A 481 -6.88 -2.56 -23.00
C ARG A 481 -6.15 -3.83 -22.60
N ILE A 482 -6.58 -4.96 -23.15
CA ILE A 482 -5.92 -6.25 -22.99
C ILE A 482 -5.50 -6.73 -24.36
N HIS A 483 -4.22 -7.02 -24.49
CA HIS A 483 -3.62 -7.55 -25.71
C HIS A 483 -2.89 -8.86 -25.43
N THR A 484 -2.85 -9.76 -26.42
CA THR A 484 -1.82 -10.81 -26.50
C THR A 484 -0.85 -10.45 -27.62
N ILE A 485 0.43 -10.66 -27.37
CA ILE A 485 1.52 -10.30 -28.26
C ILE A 485 2.38 -11.52 -28.53
N THR A 486 2.54 -11.85 -29.81
CA THR A 486 3.55 -12.83 -30.28
C THR A 486 4.77 -12.04 -30.71
N PRO A 487 5.92 -12.20 -30.04
CA PRO A 487 7.14 -11.51 -30.42
C PRO A 487 7.69 -12.06 -31.76
N PRO A 488 8.44 -11.26 -32.55
CA PRO A 488 8.97 -11.68 -33.82
C PRO A 488 9.98 -12.82 -33.65
N GLN A 489 10.05 -13.72 -34.66
CA GLN A 489 10.94 -14.88 -34.64
C GLN A 489 12.40 -14.50 -34.38
N ALA A 490 12.82 -13.30 -34.81
CA ALA A 490 14.16 -12.77 -34.58
C ALA A 490 14.55 -12.65 -33.11
N ILE A 491 13.57 -12.58 -32.18
CA ILE A 491 13.85 -12.50 -30.73
C ILE A 491 13.42 -13.75 -29.97
N THR A 492 12.72 -14.68 -30.60
CA THR A 492 12.26 -15.93 -29.94
C THR A 492 13.23 -17.08 -30.04
N SER A 493 14.24 -16.97 -30.92
CA SER A 493 15.19 -18.05 -31.20
C SER A 493 16.59 -17.53 -31.55
N GLY A 494 17.57 -18.40 -31.57
CA GLY A 494 18.93 -18.05 -31.99
C GLY A 494 19.86 -17.53 -30.90
N TRP A 495 19.39 -17.36 -29.68
CA TRP A 495 20.18 -16.82 -28.55
C TRP A 495 21.37 -17.72 -28.16
N GLU A 496 21.28 -19.05 -28.34
CA GLU A 496 22.37 -19.98 -28.04
C GLU A 496 23.62 -19.71 -28.89
N SER A 497 23.44 -19.15 -30.10
CA SER A 497 24.52 -18.81 -31.02
C SER A 497 24.74 -17.30 -31.17
N ALA A 498 24.01 -16.50 -30.40
CA ALA A 498 24.10 -15.04 -30.48
C ALA A 498 25.49 -14.54 -30.02
N PRO A 499 26.07 -13.55 -30.72
CA PRO A 499 27.30 -12.94 -30.27
C PRO A 499 27.11 -12.29 -28.89
N THR A 500 28.04 -12.58 -27.96
CA THR A 500 27.95 -12.15 -26.56
C THR A 500 29.13 -11.28 -26.21
N PHE A 501 28.85 -10.13 -25.60
CA PHE A 501 29.87 -9.16 -25.15
C PHE A 501 30.05 -9.25 -23.62
N GLY A 502 31.31 -9.46 -23.20
CA GLY A 502 31.70 -9.49 -21.80
C GLY A 502 30.97 -10.55 -20.96
N GLU A 503 30.52 -11.65 -21.55
CA GLU A 503 29.65 -12.66 -20.91
C GLU A 503 28.29 -12.11 -20.42
N ALA A 504 28.02 -10.81 -20.66
CA ALA A 504 26.88 -10.11 -20.07
C ALA A 504 25.76 -9.80 -21.09
N ILE A 505 26.12 -9.41 -22.33
CA ILE A 505 25.15 -8.93 -23.32
C ILE A 505 25.20 -9.80 -24.55
N SER A 506 24.18 -10.62 -24.79
CA SER A 506 23.98 -11.30 -26.06
C SER A 506 23.12 -10.43 -26.99
N VAL A 507 23.44 -10.34 -28.26
CA VAL A 507 22.78 -9.44 -29.18
C VAL A 507 22.29 -10.14 -30.45
N GLN A 508 21.18 -9.65 -30.99
CA GLN A 508 20.68 -9.93 -32.32
C GLN A 508 20.25 -8.63 -32.98
N LEU A 509 20.69 -8.41 -34.22
CA LEU A 509 20.26 -7.26 -34.99
C LEU A 509 19.05 -7.63 -35.84
N ILE A 510 18.00 -6.83 -35.78
CA ILE A 510 16.82 -6.94 -36.63
C ILE A 510 16.98 -5.91 -37.74
N PRO A 511 17.40 -6.31 -38.95
CA PRO A 511 17.63 -5.38 -40.05
C PRO A 511 16.31 -4.88 -40.64
N PRO A 512 16.34 -3.78 -41.39
CA PRO A 512 15.19 -3.36 -42.20
C PRO A 512 14.88 -4.39 -43.31
N GLU A 513 13.67 -4.35 -43.84
CA GLU A 513 13.21 -5.31 -44.86
C GLU A 513 14.03 -5.24 -46.17
N ARG A 514 14.62 -4.08 -46.45
CA ARG A 514 15.46 -3.88 -47.65
C ARG A 514 16.94 -3.93 -47.32
N ALA A 515 17.74 -4.45 -48.27
CA ALA A 515 19.18 -4.57 -48.13
C ALA A 515 19.95 -3.65 -49.10
N THR A 516 19.29 -2.71 -49.78
CA THR A 516 19.92 -1.75 -50.70
C THR A 516 19.45 -0.34 -50.41
N PHE A 517 20.39 0.59 -50.31
CA PHE A 517 20.16 1.98 -49.92
C PHE A 517 20.90 2.94 -50.85
N ALA A 518 20.50 4.21 -50.91
CA ALA A 518 21.22 5.26 -51.58
C ALA A 518 22.19 5.98 -50.63
N SER A 519 23.24 6.62 -51.20
CA SER A 519 24.11 7.49 -50.40
C SER A 519 23.30 8.64 -49.80
N GLY A 520 23.65 9.07 -48.56
CA GLY A 520 22.93 10.11 -47.83
C GLY A 520 21.66 9.63 -47.13
N GLU A 521 21.23 8.38 -47.31
CA GLU A 521 20.00 7.85 -46.76
C GLU A 521 20.17 7.44 -45.29
N PRO A 522 19.20 7.74 -44.38
CA PRO A 522 19.20 7.18 -43.04
C PRO A 522 18.72 5.73 -43.06
N ILE A 523 19.41 4.88 -42.31
CA ILE A 523 19.06 3.49 -42.10
C ILE A 523 18.61 3.32 -40.66
N ALA A 524 17.42 2.77 -40.43
CA ALA A 524 16.91 2.43 -39.10
C ALA A 524 16.83 0.90 -38.97
N PHE A 525 17.25 0.40 -37.84
CA PHE A 525 17.22 -1.03 -37.47
C PHE A 525 17.04 -1.19 -35.98
N GLN A 526 16.81 -2.42 -35.50
CA GLN A 526 16.62 -2.69 -34.10
C GLN A 526 17.75 -3.56 -33.56
N LEU A 527 18.20 -3.28 -32.35
CA LEU A 527 19.10 -4.13 -31.60
C LEU A 527 18.32 -4.82 -30.47
N ALA A 528 18.20 -6.13 -30.57
CA ALA A 528 17.68 -6.98 -29.51
C ALA A 528 18.82 -7.42 -28.60
N MET A 529 18.67 -7.25 -27.30
CA MET A 529 19.69 -7.54 -26.29
C MET A 529 19.13 -8.41 -25.18
N GLN A 530 19.73 -9.56 -24.96
CA GLN A 530 19.50 -10.41 -23.80
C GLN A 530 20.61 -10.18 -22.79
N ILE A 531 20.24 -9.82 -21.55
CA ILE A 531 21.21 -9.51 -20.50
C ILE A 531 21.38 -10.73 -19.61
N ASN A 532 22.47 -11.44 -19.77
CA ASN A 532 22.74 -12.72 -19.11
C ASN A 532 23.20 -12.56 -17.65
N THR A 533 23.84 -11.44 -17.33
CA THR A 533 24.31 -11.12 -15.97
C THR A 533 24.13 -9.64 -15.69
N ALA A 534 24.08 -9.27 -14.42
CA ALA A 534 23.97 -7.85 -14.03
C ALA A 534 25.14 -7.04 -14.63
N LEU A 535 24.81 -5.96 -15.30
CA LEU A 535 25.79 -5.05 -15.88
C LEU A 535 26.54 -4.33 -14.76
N PRO A 536 27.90 -4.30 -14.79
CA PRO A 536 28.69 -3.71 -13.72
C PRO A 536 28.62 -2.18 -13.65
N ARG A 537 28.12 -1.53 -14.71
CA ARG A 537 27.96 -0.07 -14.83
C ARG A 537 26.60 0.25 -15.46
N ASP A 538 26.16 1.49 -15.32
CA ASP A 538 24.89 2.03 -15.81
C ASP A 538 25.06 3.09 -16.93
N ASP A 539 26.27 3.18 -17.51
CA ASP A 539 26.63 4.23 -18.48
C ASP A 539 27.23 3.68 -19.78
N TYR A 540 26.99 2.42 -20.13
CA TYR A 540 27.46 1.84 -21.41
C TYR A 540 26.88 2.58 -22.61
N ARG A 541 27.68 2.62 -23.69
CA ARG A 541 27.25 3.07 -25.00
C ARG A 541 27.26 1.92 -26.01
N VAL A 542 26.31 1.94 -26.94
CA VAL A 542 26.26 1.03 -28.08
C VAL A 542 27.09 1.68 -29.18
N LEU A 543 28.12 0.99 -29.63
CA LEU A 543 28.91 1.33 -30.80
C LEU A 543 28.16 0.88 -32.06
N VAL A 544 27.96 1.79 -33.00
CA VAL A 544 27.32 1.55 -34.30
C VAL A 544 28.20 2.13 -35.40
N HIS A 545 28.93 1.30 -36.10
CA HIS A 545 29.92 1.74 -37.08
C HIS A 545 29.62 1.21 -38.49
N LEU A 546 29.67 2.08 -39.46
CA LEU A 546 29.63 1.72 -40.89
C LEU A 546 31.04 1.41 -41.43
N GLN A 547 31.22 0.20 -41.93
CA GLN A 547 32.52 -0.29 -42.39
C GLN A 547 32.37 -1.05 -43.73
N SER A 548 33.50 -1.23 -44.41
CA SER A 548 33.66 -2.18 -45.55
C SER A 548 34.92 -3.02 -45.35
N ASP A 549 35.16 -4.01 -46.19
CA ASP A 549 36.40 -4.73 -46.19
C ASP A 549 37.47 -4.02 -47.03
N PRO A 550 38.72 -3.85 -46.53
CA PRO A 550 39.20 -4.24 -45.22
C PRO A 550 38.59 -3.37 -44.09
N THR A 551 38.46 -3.93 -42.87
CA THR A 551 37.94 -3.21 -41.70
C THR A 551 38.89 -2.11 -41.24
N PRO A 552 38.46 -1.13 -40.42
CA PRO A 552 39.35 -0.12 -39.85
C PRO A 552 40.56 -0.69 -39.10
N TYR A 553 40.42 -1.86 -38.47
CA TYR A 553 41.53 -2.57 -37.81
C TYR A 553 42.57 -3.15 -38.79
N GLU A 554 42.18 -3.38 -40.03
CA GLU A 554 43.02 -3.89 -41.09
C GLU A 554 43.50 -2.78 -42.06
N GLY A 555 43.32 -1.51 -41.63
CA GLY A 555 43.69 -0.33 -42.40
C GLY A 555 42.61 0.17 -43.36
N GLY A 556 41.37 -0.32 -43.23
CA GLY A 556 40.20 0.15 -43.98
C GLY A 556 39.63 1.46 -43.38
N THR A 557 38.51 1.89 -43.96
CA THR A 557 37.86 3.16 -43.61
C THR A 557 36.65 2.94 -42.70
N LEU A 558 36.53 3.79 -41.65
CA LEU A 558 35.29 4.01 -40.90
C LEU A 558 34.49 5.09 -41.61
N TYR A 559 33.36 4.75 -42.19
CA TYR A 559 32.58 5.68 -43.02
C TYR A 559 31.62 6.53 -42.23
N ALA A 560 30.96 5.94 -41.23
CA ALA A 560 30.02 6.68 -40.34
C ALA A 560 29.92 6.02 -38.97
N THR A 561 29.44 6.78 -38.00
CA THR A 561 29.16 6.30 -36.66
C THR A 561 27.76 6.75 -36.21
N GLY A 562 27.05 5.88 -35.52
CA GLY A 562 25.72 6.13 -34.95
C GLY A 562 25.70 5.75 -33.46
N ASP A 563 26.81 5.99 -32.74
CA ASP A 563 26.96 5.60 -31.33
C ASP A 563 25.91 6.28 -30.44
N THR A 564 25.24 5.50 -29.61
CA THR A 564 24.19 5.97 -28.70
C THR A 564 24.37 5.40 -27.28
N ALA A 565 23.68 5.98 -26.30
CA ALA A 565 23.62 5.40 -24.96
C ALA A 565 22.90 4.05 -24.99
N LEU A 566 23.34 3.11 -24.17
CA LEU A 566 22.57 1.90 -23.92
C LEU A 566 21.29 2.26 -23.18
N CYS A 567 20.16 1.78 -23.63
CA CYS A 567 18.86 2.15 -23.09
C CYS A 567 18.64 1.68 -21.65
N SER A 568 17.85 2.45 -20.88
CA SER A 568 17.59 2.17 -19.47
C SER A 568 16.92 0.82 -19.22
N LEU A 569 16.11 0.34 -20.16
CA LEU A 569 15.43 -0.96 -20.06
C LEU A 569 16.39 -2.15 -20.13
N ALA A 570 17.56 -2.01 -20.79
CA ALA A 570 18.60 -3.03 -20.75
C ALA A 570 19.11 -3.25 -19.30
N TYR A 571 19.29 -2.18 -18.53
CA TYR A 571 19.66 -2.28 -17.12
C TYR A 571 18.54 -2.85 -16.26
N GLN A 572 17.29 -2.55 -16.58
CA GLN A 572 16.14 -3.16 -15.90
C GLN A 572 16.03 -4.66 -16.22
N ALA A 573 16.28 -5.08 -17.45
CA ALA A 573 16.35 -6.48 -17.83
C ALA A 573 17.46 -7.23 -17.08
N SER A 574 18.63 -6.60 -16.88
CA SER A 574 19.75 -7.20 -16.16
C SER A 574 19.47 -7.55 -14.69
N ALA A 575 18.49 -6.89 -14.09
CA ALA A 575 18.08 -7.12 -12.70
C ALA A 575 16.97 -8.19 -12.58
N ARG A 576 16.53 -8.79 -13.70
CA ARG A 576 15.38 -9.69 -13.79
C ARG A 576 15.76 -11.01 -14.48
N ASP A 577 14.75 -11.74 -14.93
CA ASP A 577 14.89 -13.07 -15.51
C ASP A 577 15.53 -13.06 -16.92
N SER A 578 16.21 -14.16 -17.26
CA SER A 578 16.91 -14.37 -18.53
C SER A 578 16.01 -14.41 -19.79
N ASP A 579 14.68 -14.43 -19.59
CA ASP A 579 13.70 -14.56 -20.68
C ASP A 579 13.20 -13.21 -21.22
N LEU A 580 13.82 -12.09 -20.79
CA LEU A 580 13.50 -10.75 -21.24
C LEU A 580 14.57 -10.22 -22.19
N VAL A 581 14.10 -9.60 -23.28
CA VAL A 581 14.93 -8.93 -24.29
C VAL A 581 14.64 -7.44 -24.29
N ALA A 582 15.68 -6.62 -24.18
CA ALA A 582 15.58 -5.19 -24.42
C ALA A 582 15.73 -4.91 -25.94
N LEU A 583 14.80 -4.16 -26.49
CA LEU A 583 14.75 -3.75 -27.89
C LEU A 583 15.10 -2.27 -28.00
N GLN A 584 16.24 -1.95 -28.58
CA GLN A 584 16.69 -0.57 -28.78
C GLN A 584 16.69 -0.20 -30.27
N PRO A 585 15.93 0.80 -30.70
CA PRO A 585 16.03 1.31 -32.05
C PRO A 585 17.36 2.02 -32.27
N LEU A 586 18.00 1.73 -33.38
CA LEU A 586 19.25 2.34 -33.78
C LEU A 586 19.09 2.95 -35.18
N SER A 587 19.83 4.01 -35.43
CA SER A 587 19.86 4.66 -36.74
C SER A 587 21.29 5.03 -37.14
N LEU A 588 21.56 4.95 -38.43
CA LEU A 588 22.83 5.34 -39.03
C LEU A 588 22.54 6.12 -40.31
N THR A 589 23.10 7.30 -40.47
CA THR A 589 22.99 8.06 -41.71
C THR A 589 24.18 7.77 -42.58
N LEU A 590 23.93 7.31 -43.83
CA LEU A 590 24.97 7.09 -44.80
C LEU A 590 25.58 8.45 -45.24
N PRO A 591 26.91 8.52 -45.47
CA PRO A 591 27.51 9.71 -46.08
C PRO A 591 26.96 10.00 -47.47
N ASP A 592 26.82 11.27 -47.85
CA ASP A 592 26.32 11.69 -49.14
C ASP A 592 27.25 11.27 -50.30
N ASP A 593 28.53 11.08 -50.00
CA ASP A 593 29.59 10.71 -50.95
C ASP A 593 29.99 9.25 -50.82
N LEU A 594 29.17 8.39 -50.19
CA LEU A 594 29.47 7.01 -49.99
C LEU A 594 29.46 6.25 -51.34
N PRO A 595 30.57 5.62 -51.76
CA PRO A 595 30.64 4.88 -53.03
C PRO A 595 29.64 3.72 -53.08
N ALA A 596 29.18 3.39 -54.29
CA ALA A 596 28.43 2.15 -54.48
C ALA A 596 29.31 0.95 -54.14
N GLY A 597 28.77 0.02 -53.34
CA GLY A 597 29.52 -1.16 -52.87
C GLY A 597 28.82 -1.89 -51.73
N GLU A 598 29.50 -2.89 -51.20
CA GLU A 598 29.04 -3.69 -50.07
C GLU A 598 29.58 -3.10 -48.76
N TYR A 599 28.71 -2.95 -47.80
CA TYR A 599 29.00 -2.40 -46.48
C TYR A 599 28.41 -3.25 -45.37
N HIS A 600 28.91 -3.08 -44.16
CA HIS A 600 28.35 -3.75 -43.01
C HIS A 600 28.26 -2.81 -41.80
N VAL A 601 27.28 -3.09 -40.96
CA VAL A 601 27.14 -2.46 -39.63
C VAL A 601 27.86 -3.30 -38.60
N ALA A 602 28.79 -2.69 -37.89
CA ALA A 602 29.47 -3.29 -36.75
C ALA A 602 28.86 -2.78 -35.44
N ILE A 603 28.53 -3.68 -34.51
CA ILE A 603 27.98 -3.40 -33.20
C ILE A 603 28.96 -3.80 -32.11
N GLY A 604 29.07 -2.97 -31.06
CA GLY A 604 29.88 -3.23 -29.86
C GLY A 604 29.37 -2.42 -28.67
N PHE A 605 30.05 -2.57 -27.54
CA PHE A 605 29.72 -1.84 -26.31
C PHE A 605 30.98 -1.28 -25.69
N TYR A 606 30.89 -0.05 -25.17
CA TYR A 606 32.02 0.61 -24.52
C TYR A 606 31.58 1.56 -23.40
N THR A 607 32.50 1.92 -22.53
CA THR A 607 32.32 2.92 -21.48
C THR A 607 32.76 4.30 -21.96
N PRO A 608 31.94 5.36 -21.80
CA PRO A 608 32.20 6.68 -22.41
C PRO A 608 33.42 7.41 -21.81
N ASP A 609 33.78 7.15 -20.56
CA ASP A 609 34.85 7.81 -19.83
C ASP A 609 36.26 7.22 -20.16
N THR A 610 36.35 5.92 -20.35
CA THR A 610 37.61 5.23 -20.63
C THR A 610 37.75 4.71 -22.05
N PHE A 611 36.65 4.66 -22.80
CA PHE A 611 36.52 4.01 -24.11
C PHE A 611 36.90 2.51 -24.07
N GLU A 612 36.84 1.90 -22.87
CA GLU A 612 37.05 0.48 -22.68
C GLU A 612 35.86 -0.29 -23.28
N ARG A 613 36.17 -1.23 -24.18
CA ARG A 613 35.17 -2.02 -24.88
C ARG A 613 34.94 -3.37 -24.22
N LEU A 614 33.71 -3.84 -24.26
CA LEU A 614 33.39 -5.20 -23.86
C LEU A 614 33.93 -6.19 -24.93
N PRO A 615 34.70 -7.20 -24.52
CA PRO A 615 35.24 -8.17 -25.48
C PRO A 615 34.14 -9.05 -26.07
N LEU A 616 34.19 -9.31 -27.36
CA LEU A 616 33.32 -10.29 -28.01
C LEU A 616 33.76 -11.72 -27.63
N MET A 617 32.83 -12.58 -27.26
CA MET A 617 33.06 -13.96 -26.83
C MET A 617 32.64 -14.97 -27.92
N PRO A 618 33.35 -16.08 -28.15
CA PRO A 618 34.66 -16.41 -27.60
C PRO A 618 35.78 -15.52 -28.17
N THR A 619 36.79 -15.25 -27.38
CA THR A 619 37.90 -14.29 -27.64
C THR A 619 38.87 -14.76 -28.76
N GLU A 620 38.54 -15.77 -29.54
CA GLU A 620 39.38 -16.28 -30.64
C GLU A 620 39.49 -15.27 -31.79
N ASN A 621 38.58 -14.32 -31.93
CA ASN A 621 38.65 -13.22 -32.88
C ASN A 621 39.12 -11.95 -32.16
N ALA A 622 40.19 -11.34 -32.62
CA ALA A 622 40.85 -10.18 -32.05
C ALA A 622 40.00 -8.87 -32.05
N HIS A 623 38.72 -8.97 -32.29
CA HIS A 623 37.83 -7.83 -32.46
C HIS A 623 36.83 -7.72 -31.28
N ASP A 624 36.62 -6.51 -30.83
CA ASP A 624 35.70 -6.13 -29.77
C ASP A 624 34.38 -5.55 -30.33
N TYR A 625 34.01 -5.96 -31.53
CA TYR A 625 32.77 -5.68 -32.22
C TYR A 625 32.30 -6.89 -33.02
N HIS A 626 30.97 -6.95 -33.26
CA HIS A 626 30.32 -7.95 -34.09
C HIS A 626 29.87 -7.33 -35.42
N ARG A 627 30.19 -8.01 -36.55
CA ARG A 627 29.65 -7.69 -37.88
C ARG A 627 28.19 -8.15 -37.93
N ALA A 628 27.27 -7.22 -37.62
CA ALA A 628 25.90 -7.58 -37.31
C ALA A 628 24.98 -7.67 -38.54
N TRP A 629 25.26 -6.89 -39.60
CA TRP A 629 24.45 -6.88 -40.81
C TRP A 629 25.22 -6.34 -42.01
N GLU A 630 24.98 -6.96 -43.18
CA GLU A 630 25.58 -6.60 -44.49
C GLU A 630 24.49 -6.06 -45.43
N PHE A 631 24.85 -5.03 -46.20
CA PHE A 631 23.96 -4.40 -47.16
C PHE A 631 24.74 -3.74 -48.31
N SER A 632 24.06 -3.42 -49.42
CA SER A 632 24.65 -2.76 -50.57
C SER A 632 24.19 -1.29 -50.68
N VAL A 633 25.10 -0.45 -51.16
CA VAL A 633 24.81 0.93 -51.54
C VAL A 633 24.80 1.00 -53.05
N SER A 634 23.70 1.51 -53.64
CA SER A 634 23.54 1.77 -55.06
C SER A 634 23.93 3.18 -55.43
N GLU A 635 24.29 3.44 -56.69
CA GLU A 635 24.53 4.76 -57.21
C GLU A 635 23.32 5.67 -57.11
#